data_840f4c02889d3a7515d0533536ef5612
#
_entry.id   840f4c02889d3a7515d0533536ef5612
#
_cell.length_a   1.000
_cell.length_b   1.000
_cell.length_c   1.000
_cell.angle_alpha   90.00
_cell.angle_beta   90.00
_cell.angle_gamma   90.00
#
_symmetry.space_group_name_H-M   'P 1'
#
loop_
_entity.id
_entity.type
_entity.pdbx_description
1 polymer ?
#
loop_
_entity_poly.entity_id
_entity_poly.type
_entity_poly.pdbx_seq_one_letter_code
_entity_poly.pdbx_strand_id
1 'polypeptide(L)'
;MKNHQIILAIASNQDRQEIYTLRHSIYAQELNQHSTNSLQQLTDSLDSENNYIVAKQDNKIIGFISITSPNAKKYSVEKYFSRSEIPFVFDEYLYEIRLLTVLTKNRYSYVALSLMFAAFRWVQSHGGKHIVAICRADLLNMYRKAGLKPLDLSTVSGKVSYELAVASTEDFEQVVANNRTVYEAIQNKIDWQLPYLFFGPDACYHGGSFFKAIGEDLQTLDKITQIINADVLDAWFPPSPKVVTAIQENLKFLLQTSPPTHAEGLVKVIASARGIHQQQILPGAGSSDLIFLSLPCFLNQNSKVLLLDPCYGEYIHVLEKVIHCKISRFNLNREEGFVVNTIDLIQEIKKGYDMVILVNPNSPTGVHLSKQEMEDMLLQVPISTKVWVDETYVEYVGPHESIEKFATKTENVIVCKSMSKVYALSGVRSAYLCCSPHLIEILKQYSPPWALSLPAQAAAIAAFSDEEYYQKQYATTHRLREKLKEDLQELGITKIINGVANFLLFYLPVNAPSVNNFIEGCRQKNLYLRDVSNMGKNIGERAVRIAVKDAETNNRMIELIKETLKEFSK
;
A
#
# COMPACT_ATOMS: atom_id res chain seq x y z
N MET A 1 32.53 11.26 -7.02
CA MET A 1 32.25 12.39 -6.12
C MET A 1 31.54 11.81 -4.91
N LYS A 2 32.09 11.90 -3.69
CA LYS A 2 31.38 11.47 -2.48
C LYS A 2 30.16 12.39 -2.32
N ASN A 3 28.96 11.85 -2.47
CA ASN A 3 27.74 12.59 -2.13
C ASN A 3 27.82 12.90 -0.63
N HIS A 4 27.87 14.18 -0.25
CA HIS A 4 27.75 14.66 1.12
C HIS A 4 26.31 14.49 1.60
N GLN A 5 25.89 13.25 1.80
CA GLN A 5 24.53 12.91 2.21
C GLN A 5 24.30 13.37 3.65
N ILE A 6 23.13 13.95 3.92
CA ILE A 6 22.73 14.32 5.28
C ILE A 6 22.20 13.06 5.98
N ILE A 7 22.70 12.82 7.19
CA ILE A 7 22.27 11.73 8.07
C ILE A 7 21.33 12.30 9.13
N LEU A 8 20.16 11.69 9.34
CA LEU A 8 19.29 11.93 10.49
C LEU A 8 19.35 10.74 11.45
N ALA A 9 19.69 11.00 12.70
CA ALA A 9 19.84 9.97 13.73
C ALA A 9 19.42 10.47 15.12
N ILE A 10 19.13 9.53 16.04
CA ILE A 10 19.05 9.84 17.47
C ILE A 10 20.45 10.21 17.98
N ALA A 11 20.54 11.27 18.77
CA ALA A 11 21.79 11.74 19.31
C ALA A 11 22.44 10.72 20.26
N SER A 12 23.69 10.37 20.00
CA SER A 12 24.54 9.63 20.94
C SER A 12 24.98 10.52 22.14
N ASN A 13 25.59 9.93 23.15
CA ASN A 13 26.16 10.69 24.26
C ASN A 13 27.24 11.68 23.79
N GLN A 14 28.01 11.32 22.78
CA GLN A 14 29.01 12.23 22.18
C GLN A 14 28.33 13.40 21.47
N ASP A 15 27.25 13.14 20.74
CA ASP A 15 26.45 14.17 20.06
C ASP A 15 25.84 15.15 21.06
N ARG A 16 25.39 14.68 22.23
CA ARG A 16 24.87 15.56 23.30
C ARG A 16 25.90 16.58 23.78
N GLN A 17 27.15 16.17 23.92
CA GLN A 17 28.22 17.10 24.31
C GLN A 17 28.45 18.17 23.21
N GLU A 18 28.45 17.78 21.95
CA GLU A 18 28.54 18.71 20.83
C GLU A 18 27.32 19.66 20.79
N ILE A 19 26.09 19.14 21.02
CA ILE A 19 24.86 19.93 21.11
C ILE A 19 24.98 21.00 22.21
N TYR A 20 25.49 20.66 23.39
CA TYR A 20 25.63 21.63 24.50
C TYR A 20 26.60 22.77 24.15
N THR A 21 27.66 22.47 23.43
CA THR A 21 28.59 23.45 22.90
C THR A 21 27.96 24.34 21.82
N LEU A 22 27.22 23.73 20.88
CA LEU A 22 26.49 24.47 19.86
C LEU A 22 25.38 25.34 20.46
N ARG A 23 24.67 24.87 21.48
CA ARG A 23 23.67 25.67 22.21
C ARG A 23 24.33 26.91 22.86
N HIS A 24 25.48 26.77 23.47
CA HIS A 24 26.21 27.93 24.03
C HIS A 24 26.57 28.94 22.94
N SER A 25 27.15 28.49 21.83
CA SER A 25 27.53 29.36 20.72
C SER A 25 26.31 30.11 20.15
N ILE A 26 25.19 29.43 19.98
CA ILE A 26 24.00 30.01 19.33
C ILE A 26 23.17 30.82 20.32
N TYR A 27 22.76 30.22 21.45
CA TYR A 27 21.81 30.87 22.36
C TYR A 27 22.46 31.85 23.33
N ALA A 28 23.74 31.68 23.70
CA ALA A 28 24.45 32.63 24.56
C ALA A 28 25.20 33.68 23.74
N GLN A 29 25.95 33.30 22.70
CA GLN A 29 26.80 34.24 21.97
C GLN A 29 26.08 34.94 20.79
N GLU A 30 25.34 34.19 19.94
CA GLU A 30 24.65 34.77 18.75
C GLU A 30 23.34 35.48 19.15
N LEU A 31 22.49 34.83 19.96
CA LEU A 31 21.13 35.31 20.29
C LEU A 31 21.05 36.08 21.63
N ASN A 32 22.09 36.06 22.45
CA ASN A 32 22.13 36.70 23.76
C ASN A 32 20.97 36.36 24.72
N GLN A 33 20.52 35.13 24.66
CA GLN A 33 19.39 34.62 25.49
C GLN A 33 19.88 34.07 26.85
N HIS A 34 21.14 33.72 26.93
CA HIS A 34 21.79 33.19 28.12
C HIS A 34 23.15 33.83 28.32
N SER A 35 23.61 33.84 29.56
CA SER A 35 24.96 34.29 29.88
C SER A 35 26.00 33.31 29.35
N THR A 36 27.12 33.83 28.86
CA THR A 36 28.28 33.00 28.51
C THR A 36 28.94 32.43 29.77
N ASN A 37 29.53 31.25 29.64
CA ASN A 37 30.25 30.60 30.75
C ASN A 37 31.61 30.05 30.30
N SER A 38 32.48 29.73 31.27
CA SER A 38 33.86 29.25 31.03
C SER A 38 33.89 27.85 30.41
N LEU A 39 32.86 27.02 30.60
CA LEU A 39 32.78 25.67 30.03
C LEU A 39 32.35 25.69 28.56
N GLN A 40 31.92 26.84 28.05
CA GLN A 40 31.36 26.98 26.69
C GLN A 40 30.25 25.96 26.36
N GLN A 41 29.48 25.55 27.37
CA GLN A 41 28.37 24.61 27.24
C GLN A 41 27.09 25.18 27.86
N LEU A 42 25.98 24.95 27.22
CA LEU A 42 24.66 25.34 27.71
C LEU A 42 23.78 24.11 27.87
N THR A 43 23.48 23.80 29.14
CA THR A 43 22.56 22.72 29.54
C THR A 43 21.39 23.28 30.32
N ASP A 44 20.31 22.53 30.43
CA ASP A 44 19.16 22.82 31.30
C ASP A 44 18.67 21.56 32.04
N SER A 45 17.73 21.76 32.96
CA SER A 45 17.22 20.69 33.81
C SER A 45 16.44 19.58 33.07
N LEU A 46 16.10 19.80 31.79
CA LEU A 46 15.37 18.83 30.97
C LEU A 46 16.31 17.96 30.12
N ASP A 47 17.60 18.29 30.07
CA ASP A 47 18.53 17.60 29.16
C ASP A 47 18.70 16.11 29.47
N SER A 48 18.52 15.69 30.71
CA SER A 48 18.54 14.27 31.10
C SER A 48 17.34 13.47 30.58
N GLU A 49 16.19 14.14 30.37
CA GLU A 49 14.91 13.54 29.99
C GLU A 49 14.59 13.76 28.50
N ASN A 50 15.32 14.67 27.84
CA ASN A 50 15.06 14.99 26.45
C ASN A 50 15.65 13.97 25.48
N ASN A 51 14.93 13.71 24.40
CA ASN A 51 15.42 13.00 23.22
C ASN A 51 15.86 14.03 22.16
N TYR A 52 17.07 13.87 21.65
CA TYR A 52 17.58 14.71 20.58
C TYR A 52 17.65 13.95 19.27
N ILE A 53 17.19 14.57 18.19
CA ILE A 53 17.43 14.12 16.82
C ILE A 53 18.45 15.08 16.20
N VAL A 54 19.49 14.54 15.57
CA VAL A 54 20.57 15.29 14.94
C VAL A 54 20.56 15.09 13.42
N ALA A 55 20.85 16.18 12.71
CA ALA A 55 21.22 16.14 11.31
C ALA A 55 22.74 16.29 11.22
N LYS A 56 23.40 15.33 10.55
CA LYS A 56 24.87 15.31 10.39
C LYS A 56 25.24 15.37 8.92
N GLN A 57 26.36 16.01 8.64
CA GLN A 57 27.03 15.99 7.35
C GLN A 57 28.53 15.86 7.59
N ASP A 58 29.22 14.93 6.94
CA ASP A 58 30.65 14.65 7.17
C ASP A 58 30.99 14.43 8.66
N ASN A 59 30.14 13.68 9.37
CA ASN A 59 30.21 13.38 10.81
C ASN A 59 30.13 14.60 11.75
N LYS A 60 29.71 15.76 11.28
CA LYS A 60 29.51 16.97 12.12
C LYS A 60 28.03 17.30 12.20
N ILE A 61 27.57 17.74 13.36
CA ILE A 61 26.20 18.20 13.55
C ILE A 61 26.00 19.49 12.79
N ILE A 62 25.01 19.51 11.88
CA ILE A 62 24.58 20.69 11.13
C ILE A 62 23.22 21.23 11.58
N GLY A 63 22.52 20.48 12.41
CA GLY A 63 21.26 20.86 13.04
C GLY A 63 20.79 19.82 14.04
N PHE A 64 19.91 20.21 14.94
CA PHE A 64 19.28 19.34 15.93
C PHE A 64 17.91 19.85 16.35
N ILE A 65 17.13 18.96 16.94
CA ILE A 65 15.82 19.23 17.55
C ILE A 65 15.69 18.40 18.82
N SER A 66 14.98 18.91 19.81
CA SER A 66 14.76 18.24 21.10
C SER A 66 13.29 17.92 21.29
N ILE A 67 13.02 16.76 21.87
CA ILE A 67 11.69 16.27 22.20
C ILE A 67 11.65 15.98 23.70
N THR A 68 10.69 16.57 24.40
CA THR A 68 10.39 16.30 25.81
C THR A 68 9.17 15.39 25.87
N SER A 69 9.32 14.23 26.50
CA SER A 69 8.27 13.22 26.66
C SER A 69 7.29 13.57 27.78
N PRO A 70 6.07 13.00 27.81
CA PRO A 70 5.06 13.27 28.85
C PRO A 70 5.52 12.95 30.28
N ASN A 71 6.46 12.05 30.44
CA ASN A 71 7.03 11.64 31.73
C ASN A 71 7.94 12.70 32.37
N ALA A 72 8.26 13.77 31.65
CA ALA A 72 9.02 14.88 32.18
C ALA A 72 8.25 15.60 33.29
N LYS A 73 8.95 15.99 34.35
CA LYS A 73 8.33 16.70 35.49
C LYS A 73 7.72 18.03 35.07
N LYS A 74 8.23 18.64 34.02
CA LYS A 74 7.85 19.97 33.57
C LYS A 74 8.22 20.15 32.08
N TYR A 75 7.38 20.86 31.33
CA TYR A 75 7.73 21.32 29.96
C TYR A 75 8.43 22.69 29.99
N SER A 76 9.23 22.99 28.97
CA SER A 76 9.91 24.28 28.92
C SER A 76 8.95 25.44 28.62
N VAL A 77 7.84 25.19 27.94
CA VAL A 77 6.78 26.19 27.69
C VAL A 77 6.20 26.74 28.99
N GLU A 78 6.18 25.96 30.08
CA GLU A 78 5.67 26.36 31.40
C GLU A 78 6.54 27.45 32.11
N LYS A 79 7.69 27.82 31.50
CA LYS A 79 8.46 28.99 31.93
C LYS A 79 7.80 30.32 31.54
N TYR A 80 6.95 30.29 30.53
CA TYR A 80 6.36 31.46 29.91
C TYR A 80 4.84 31.47 29.90
N PHE A 81 4.21 30.32 29.89
CA PHE A 81 2.76 30.14 29.79
C PHE A 81 2.25 29.20 30.86
N SER A 82 1.08 29.48 31.41
CA SER A 82 0.39 28.57 32.35
C SER A 82 -0.22 27.38 31.58
N ARG A 83 -0.43 26.26 32.28
CA ARG A 83 -1.09 25.08 31.69
C ARG A 83 -2.52 25.38 31.19
N SER A 84 -3.20 26.34 31.81
CA SER A 84 -4.55 26.76 31.42
C SER A 84 -4.62 27.49 30.08
N GLU A 85 -3.52 28.01 29.59
CA GLU A 85 -3.43 28.67 28.29
C GLU A 85 -3.16 27.69 27.14
N ILE A 86 -2.80 26.44 27.45
CA ILE A 86 -2.50 25.41 26.47
C ILE A 86 -3.78 24.58 26.25
N PRO A 87 -4.29 24.44 25.01
CA PRO A 87 -5.61 23.85 24.74
C PRO A 87 -5.63 22.32 24.80
N PHE A 88 -4.55 21.68 25.27
CA PHE A 88 -4.45 20.23 25.42
C PHE A 88 -4.34 19.84 26.89
N VAL A 89 -4.84 18.64 27.18
CA VAL A 89 -4.64 18.00 28.49
C VAL A 89 -3.17 17.60 28.63
N PHE A 90 -2.59 17.82 29.81
CA PHE A 90 -1.23 17.39 30.13
C PHE A 90 -1.27 15.92 30.58
N ASP A 91 -1.37 15.04 29.60
CA ASP A 91 -1.46 13.58 29.74
C ASP A 91 -0.29 12.87 29.03
N GLU A 92 -0.37 11.54 28.93
CA GLU A 92 0.63 10.72 28.26
C GLU A 92 0.68 10.89 26.74
N TYR A 93 -0.21 11.69 26.15
CA TYR A 93 -0.28 11.93 24.69
C TYR A 93 0.30 13.28 24.26
N LEU A 94 0.61 14.19 25.22
CA LEU A 94 1.18 15.52 24.95
C LEU A 94 2.70 15.49 25.01
N TYR A 95 3.36 15.92 23.94
CA TYR A 95 4.81 16.06 23.83
C TYR A 95 5.20 17.52 23.59
N GLU A 96 6.39 17.93 24.05
CA GLU A 96 6.96 19.23 23.70
C GLU A 96 8.07 19.05 22.67
N ILE A 97 8.02 19.83 21.57
CA ILE A 97 9.13 19.97 20.62
C ILE A 97 9.81 21.31 20.87
N ARG A 98 11.13 21.28 21.03
CA ARG A 98 11.92 22.47 21.38
C ARG A 98 13.29 22.47 20.70
N LEU A 99 13.98 23.62 20.78
CA LEU A 99 15.39 23.78 20.36
C LEU A 99 15.64 23.37 18.89
N LEU A 100 14.68 23.61 17.97
CA LEU A 100 14.98 23.45 16.55
C LEU A 100 16.09 24.40 16.16
N THR A 101 17.25 23.85 15.84
CA THR A 101 18.46 24.59 15.52
C THR A 101 19.08 24.08 14.24
N VAL A 102 19.40 24.99 13.32
CA VAL A 102 20.15 24.70 12.08
C VAL A 102 21.30 25.70 11.99
N LEU A 103 22.51 25.18 11.79
CA LEU A 103 23.69 26.01 11.70
C LEU A 103 23.62 26.99 10.53
N THR A 104 24.20 28.18 10.67
CA THR A 104 24.07 29.30 9.72
C THR A 104 24.35 28.91 8.27
N LYS A 105 25.37 28.07 8.03
CA LYS A 105 25.74 27.58 6.68
C LYS A 105 24.66 26.70 6.02
N ASN A 106 23.76 26.10 6.83
CA ASN A 106 22.73 25.15 6.38
C ASN A 106 21.31 25.74 6.52
N ARG A 107 21.17 26.97 6.99
CA ARG A 107 19.90 27.72 7.00
C ARG A 107 19.41 27.84 5.55
N TYR A 108 18.08 27.83 5.36
CA TYR A 108 17.41 27.82 4.04
C TYR A 108 17.54 26.52 3.24
N SER A 109 18.05 25.45 3.86
CA SER A 109 18.01 24.09 3.31
C SER A 109 16.79 23.31 3.86
N TYR A 110 16.60 22.08 3.35
CA TYR A 110 15.56 21.19 3.86
C TYR A 110 15.83 20.60 5.26
N VAL A 111 16.99 20.92 5.89
CA VAL A 111 17.38 20.35 7.19
C VAL A 111 16.36 20.66 8.29
N ALA A 112 15.88 21.91 8.40
CA ALA A 112 14.88 22.28 9.42
C ALA A 112 13.58 21.48 9.26
N LEU A 113 13.08 21.40 8.03
CA LEU A 113 11.86 20.64 7.72
C LEU A 113 12.04 19.14 8.01
N SER A 114 13.20 18.59 7.69
CA SER A 114 13.52 17.19 7.95
C SER A 114 13.59 16.87 9.44
N LEU A 115 14.22 17.76 10.25
CA LEU A 115 14.27 17.61 11.70
C LEU A 115 12.89 17.70 12.34
N MET A 116 12.06 18.66 11.91
CA MET A 116 10.69 18.78 12.39
C MET A 116 9.88 17.53 12.04
N PHE A 117 9.98 17.05 10.80
CA PHE A 117 9.33 15.83 10.38
C PHE A 117 9.79 14.63 11.21
N ALA A 118 11.09 14.48 11.43
CA ALA A 118 11.63 13.41 12.26
C ALA A 118 11.09 13.46 13.70
N ALA A 119 10.99 14.67 14.28
CA ALA A 119 10.41 14.84 15.61
C ALA A 119 8.93 14.46 15.66
N PHE A 120 8.13 14.86 14.69
CA PHE A 120 6.71 14.43 14.59
C PHE A 120 6.58 12.91 14.48
N ARG A 121 7.37 12.27 13.62
CA ARG A 121 7.36 10.81 13.47
C ARG A 121 7.80 10.11 14.74
N TRP A 122 8.78 10.68 15.45
CA TRP A 122 9.21 10.16 16.74
C TRP A 122 8.08 10.22 17.77
N VAL A 123 7.39 11.36 17.90
CA VAL A 123 6.24 11.53 18.79
C VAL A 123 5.15 10.52 18.45
N GLN A 124 4.78 10.39 17.19
CA GLN A 124 3.76 9.45 16.72
C GLN A 124 4.13 7.99 17.02
N SER A 125 5.39 7.59 16.78
CA SER A 125 5.87 6.23 17.05
C SER A 125 5.90 5.87 18.53
N HIS A 126 5.84 6.87 19.41
CA HIS A 126 5.76 6.71 20.87
C HIS A 126 4.34 6.97 21.43
N GLY A 127 3.32 6.95 20.57
CA GLY A 127 1.91 7.06 20.97
C GLY A 127 1.43 8.51 21.21
N GLY A 128 2.27 9.52 20.93
CA GLY A 128 1.89 10.92 21.08
C GLY A 128 0.82 11.34 20.08
N LYS A 129 -0.13 12.17 20.54
CA LYS A 129 -1.23 12.72 19.73
C LYS A 129 -1.12 14.23 19.57
N HIS A 130 -0.55 14.91 20.56
CA HIS A 130 -0.48 16.37 20.63
C HIS A 130 0.94 16.84 20.84
N ILE A 131 1.24 17.98 20.23
CA ILE A 131 2.55 18.63 20.31
C ILE A 131 2.34 20.09 20.72
N VAL A 132 3.14 20.55 21.68
CA VAL A 132 3.27 21.94 22.03
C VAL A 132 4.71 22.41 21.74
N ALA A 133 4.87 23.62 21.26
CA ALA A 133 6.16 24.20 20.93
C ALA A 133 6.17 25.72 21.11
N ILE A 134 7.34 26.30 21.41
CA ILE A 134 7.58 27.73 21.32
C ILE A 134 8.33 28.00 20.02
N CYS A 135 7.70 28.76 19.12
CA CYS A 135 8.18 29.06 17.79
C CYS A 135 8.71 30.50 17.70
N ARG A 136 9.82 30.73 17.03
CA ARG A 136 10.29 32.09 16.74
C ARG A 136 9.29 32.82 15.87
N ALA A 137 8.89 34.02 16.26
CA ALA A 137 7.87 34.81 15.59
C ALA A 137 8.24 35.17 14.12
N ASP A 138 9.50 35.39 13.82
CA ASP A 138 10.02 35.66 12.47
C ASP A 138 10.01 34.44 11.54
N LEU A 139 9.80 33.22 12.08
CA LEU A 139 9.78 31.96 11.33
C LEU A 139 8.41 31.27 11.33
N LEU A 140 7.35 31.92 11.78
CA LEU A 140 6.00 31.33 11.91
C LEU A 140 5.48 30.71 10.62
N ASN A 141 5.76 31.31 9.46
CA ASN A 141 5.35 30.77 8.17
C ASN A 141 5.97 29.39 7.88
N MET A 142 7.21 29.14 8.33
CA MET A 142 7.85 27.83 8.22
C MET A 142 7.15 26.80 9.12
N TYR A 143 6.85 27.19 10.35
CA TYR A 143 6.19 26.32 11.32
C TYR A 143 4.75 25.97 10.89
N ARG A 144 4.00 26.94 10.35
CA ARG A 144 2.65 26.70 9.77
C ARG A 144 2.69 25.71 8.62
N LYS A 145 3.67 25.84 7.73
CA LYS A 145 3.86 24.87 6.62
C LYS A 145 4.20 23.46 7.10
N ALA A 146 4.74 23.33 8.30
CA ALA A 146 5.01 22.05 8.92
C ALA A 146 3.85 21.51 9.79
N GLY A 147 2.70 22.21 9.85
CA GLY A 147 1.51 21.78 10.57
C GLY A 147 1.31 22.37 11.96
N LEU A 148 2.23 23.24 12.44
CA LEU A 148 2.04 23.92 13.73
C LEU A 148 1.08 25.11 13.59
N LYS A 149 0.15 25.24 14.53
CA LYS A 149 -0.88 26.28 14.60
C LYS A 149 -0.53 27.23 15.75
N PRO A 150 -0.09 28.50 15.46
CA PRO A 150 0.13 29.50 16.50
C PRO A 150 -1.19 29.83 17.22
N LEU A 151 -1.07 30.14 18.53
CA LEU A 151 -2.18 30.44 19.43
C LEU A 151 -2.33 31.94 19.75
N ASP A 152 -1.60 32.81 19.05
CA ASP A 152 -1.53 34.28 19.30
C ASP A 152 -1.09 34.63 20.74
N LEU A 153 -0.39 33.70 21.39
CA LEU A 153 0.23 33.88 22.72
C LEU A 153 1.74 34.04 22.54
N SER A 154 2.27 35.22 22.85
CA SER A 154 3.68 35.56 22.62
C SER A 154 4.45 35.80 23.90
N THR A 155 5.76 35.58 23.84
CA THR A 155 6.74 35.91 24.91
C THR A 155 8.03 36.39 24.29
N VAL A 156 8.87 37.06 25.08
CA VAL A 156 10.19 37.56 24.66
C VAL A 156 11.28 36.93 25.52
N SER A 157 12.32 36.43 24.88
CA SER A 157 13.52 35.93 25.56
C SER A 157 14.76 36.48 24.87
N GLY A 158 15.52 37.27 25.60
CA GLY A 158 16.63 38.07 25.02
C GLY A 158 16.11 39.06 23.96
N LYS A 159 16.65 38.96 22.74
CA LYS A 159 16.24 39.80 21.60
C LYS A 159 15.23 39.12 20.68
N VAL A 160 14.73 37.91 21.04
CA VAL A 160 13.90 37.11 20.18
C VAL A 160 12.47 37.03 20.72
N SER A 161 11.51 37.32 19.87
CA SER A 161 10.09 37.10 20.16
C SER A 161 9.68 35.66 19.76
N TYR A 162 8.93 35.04 20.62
CA TYR A 162 8.42 33.69 20.47
C TYR A 162 6.90 33.66 20.59
N GLU A 163 6.30 32.72 19.92
CA GLU A 163 4.86 32.45 19.96
C GLU A 163 4.61 30.99 20.31
N LEU A 164 3.60 30.77 21.16
CA LEU A 164 3.14 29.43 21.50
C LEU A 164 2.42 28.83 20.31
N ALA A 165 2.78 27.62 19.93
CA ALA A 165 2.14 26.89 18.82
C ALA A 165 1.84 25.45 19.23
N VAL A 166 0.81 24.88 18.61
CA VAL A 166 0.35 23.51 18.85
C VAL A 166 0.16 22.78 17.54
N ALA A 167 0.19 21.45 17.59
CA ALA A 167 -0.17 20.58 16.47
C ALA A 167 -0.75 19.26 16.99
N SER A 168 -1.56 18.59 16.18
CA SER A 168 -1.87 17.17 16.37
C SER A 168 -1.04 16.32 15.39
N THR A 169 -0.84 15.05 15.71
CA THR A 169 -0.21 14.10 14.79
C THR A 169 -1.07 13.89 13.53
N GLU A 170 -2.39 14.00 13.63
CA GLU A 170 -3.33 13.94 12.50
C GLU A 170 -3.18 15.14 11.56
N ASP A 171 -3.11 16.38 12.09
CA ASP A 171 -2.86 17.58 11.28
C ASP A 171 -1.55 17.47 10.49
N PHE A 172 -0.54 16.90 11.14
CA PHE A 172 0.75 16.69 10.49
C PHE A 172 0.67 15.64 9.38
N GLU A 173 0.00 14.51 9.60
CA GLU A 173 -0.23 13.51 8.55
C GLU A 173 -0.93 14.11 7.34
N GLN A 174 -1.91 14.97 7.56
CA GLN A 174 -2.60 15.68 6.48
C GLN A 174 -1.67 16.62 5.71
N VAL A 175 -0.77 17.34 6.41
CA VAL A 175 0.24 18.20 5.75
C VAL A 175 1.18 17.36 4.89
N VAL A 176 1.64 16.21 5.39
CA VAL A 176 2.51 15.29 4.64
C VAL A 176 1.79 14.73 3.42
N ALA A 177 0.55 14.28 3.58
CA ALA A 177 -0.25 13.73 2.49
C ALA A 177 -0.46 14.76 1.37
N ASN A 178 -0.81 16.00 1.73
CA ASN A 178 -1.02 17.10 0.78
C ASN A 178 0.28 17.56 0.07
N ASN A 179 1.45 17.25 0.63
CA ASN A 179 2.75 17.64 0.09
C ASN A 179 3.67 16.44 -0.15
N ARG A 180 3.11 15.27 -0.44
CA ARG A 180 3.82 13.98 -0.55
C ARG A 180 5.06 14.07 -1.42
N THR A 181 4.97 14.64 -2.60
CA THR A 181 6.10 14.78 -3.56
C THR A 181 7.30 15.52 -2.94
N VAL A 182 7.03 16.55 -2.13
CA VAL A 182 8.10 17.31 -1.45
C VAL A 182 8.79 16.46 -0.39
N TYR A 183 8.00 15.74 0.42
CA TYR A 183 8.56 14.90 1.48
C TYR A 183 9.29 13.66 0.92
N GLU A 184 8.81 13.06 -0.16
CA GLU A 184 9.52 11.98 -0.87
C GLU A 184 10.86 12.47 -1.47
N ALA A 185 10.88 13.66 -2.07
CA ALA A 185 12.11 14.26 -2.57
C ALA A 185 13.13 14.55 -1.45
N ILE A 186 12.65 14.95 -0.27
CA ILE A 186 13.50 15.14 0.92
C ILE A 186 14.03 13.79 1.40
N GLN A 187 13.19 12.79 1.54
CA GLN A 187 13.56 11.44 1.96
C GLN A 187 14.69 10.86 1.11
N ASN A 188 14.60 11.00 -0.20
CA ASN A 188 15.60 10.46 -1.13
C ASN A 188 16.97 11.13 -1.04
N LYS A 189 17.07 12.28 -0.33
CA LYS A 189 18.33 13.03 -0.13
C LYS A 189 18.95 12.79 1.24
N ILE A 190 18.28 12.06 2.13
CA ILE A 190 18.68 11.85 3.52
C ILE A 190 18.99 10.39 3.75
N ASP A 191 20.06 10.10 4.48
CA ASP A 191 20.29 8.81 5.12
C ASP A 191 19.51 8.77 6.44
N TRP A 192 18.40 8.04 6.43
CA TRP A 192 17.47 7.98 7.56
C TRP A 192 17.87 6.88 8.55
N GLN A 193 18.70 7.21 9.52
CA GLN A 193 19.16 6.29 10.56
C GLN A 193 18.32 6.40 11.84
N LEU A 194 17.00 6.48 11.70
CA LEU A 194 16.06 6.51 12.81
C LEU A 194 15.33 5.16 12.93
N PRO A 195 14.93 4.73 14.14
CA PRO A 195 14.28 3.42 14.35
C PRO A 195 12.82 3.36 13.88
N TYR A 196 12.37 4.33 13.12
CA TYR A 196 11.03 4.41 12.50
C TYR A 196 11.17 4.97 11.08
N LEU A 197 10.28 4.55 10.21
CA LEU A 197 10.33 4.94 8.80
C LEU A 197 9.76 6.34 8.59
N PHE A 198 10.36 7.08 7.67
CA PHE A 198 9.92 8.42 7.27
C PHE A 198 8.52 8.41 6.63
N PHE A 199 8.36 7.60 5.61
CA PHE A 199 7.08 7.04 5.22
C PHE A 199 7.15 5.58 5.63
N GLY A 200 6.13 5.06 6.32
CA GLY A 200 6.00 3.62 6.47
C GLY A 200 6.17 2.98 5.09
N PRO A 201 6.62 1.72 4.97
CA PRO A 201 6.56 1.07 3.68
C PRO A 201 5.14 1.32 3.17
N ASP A 202 5.04 1.89 1.97
CA ASP A 202 3.74 1.99 1.30
C ASP A 202 3.19 0.57 1.29
N ALA A 203 2.29 0.27 2.22
CA ALA A 203 1.58 -0.97 2.16
C ALA A 203 0.94 -1.03 0.79
N CYS A 204 1.10 -2.15 0.09
CA CYS A 204 0.48 -2.29 -1.21
C CYS A 204 -1.02 -2.05 -1.04
N TYR A 205 -1.52 -0.93 -1.54
CA TYR A 205 -2.93 -0.59 -1.40
C TYR A 205 -3.78 -1.47 -2.30
N HIS A 206 -4.51 -2.38 -1.69
CA HIS A 206 -5.41 -3.33 -2.39
C HIS A 206 -6.86 -2.85 -2.52
N GLY A 207 -7.19 -1.66 -2.05
CA GLY A 207 -8.56 -1.21 -1.82
C GLY A 207 -9.02 -1.46 -0.39
N GLY A 208 -10.33 -1.52 -0.16
CA GLY A 208 -10.89 -1.79 1.16
C GLY A 208 -11.06 -0.56 2.04
N SER A 209 -10.97 0.65 1.47
CA SER A 209 -11.26 1.89 2.20
C SER A 209 -12.68 1.92 2.79
N PHE A 210 -13.59 1.11 2.28
CA PHE A 210 -14.94 0.94 2.82
C PHE A 210 -14.96 0.36 4.24
N PHE A 211 -13.93 -0.38 4.67
CA PHE A 211 -13.83 -0.84 6.07
C PHE A 211 -13.76 0.31 7.08
N LYS A 212 -13.17 1.45 6.71
CA LYS A 212 -13.21 2.65 7.56
C LYS A 212 -14.62 3.16 7.79
N ALA A 213 -15.51 2.98 6.80
CA ALA A 213 -16.91 3.41 6.90
C ALA A 213 -17.78 2.44 7.69
N ILE A 214 -17.51 1.12 7.63
CA ILE A 214 -18.27 0.12 8.39
C ILE A 214 -17.68 -0.19 9.78
N GLY A 215 -16.51 0.38 10.12
CA GLY A 215 -15.79 0.08 11.37
C GLY A 215 -14.83 -1.09 11.23
N GLU A 216 -13.53 -0.83 11.41
CA GLU A 216 -12.45 -1.82 11.26
C GLU A 216 -12.50 -2.90 12.36
N ASP A 217 -13.14 -2.62 13.49
CA ASP A 217 -13.36 -3.53 14.63
C ASP A 217 -14.55 -4.49 14.44
N LEU A 218 -15.24 -4.38 13.30
CA LEU A 218 -16.40 -5.20 12.92
C LEU A 218 -17.63 -5.05 13.84
N GLN A 219 -17.68 -4.04 14.71
CA GLN A 219 -18.83 -3.83 15.63
C GLN A 219 -20.05 -3.24 14.94
N THR A 220 -19.88 -2.63 13.76
CA THR A 220 -20.94 -1.95 13.00
C THR A 220 -21.13 -2.55 11.62
N LEU A 221 -21.09 -3.88 11.51
CA LEU A 221 -21.27 -4.62 10.24
C LEU A 221 -22.64 -4.39 9.58
N ASP A 222 -23.66 -3.97 10.32
CA ASP A 222 -24.96 -3.57 9.80
C ASP A 222 -24.86 -2.45 8.76
N LYS A 223 -23.85 -1.58 8.84
CA LYS A 223 -23.60 -0.52 7.86
C LYS A 223 -23.20 -1.05 6.47
N ILE A 224 -22.82 -2.32 6.36
CA ILE A 224 -22.41 -2.92 5.07
C ILE A 224 -23.55 -2.85 4.02
N THR A 225 -24.80 -2.89 4.46
CA THR A 225 -25.97 -2.79 3.58
C THR A 225 -26.14 -1.42 2.93
N GLN A 226 -25.50 -0.38 3.48
CA GLN A 226 -25.56 0.99 2.99
C GLN A 226 -24.39 1.35 2.08
N ILE A 227 -23.40 0.46 1.97
CA ILE A 227 -22.13 0.71 1.29
C ILE A 227 -22.00 -0.19 0.08
N ILE A 228 -21.68 0.41 -1.07
CA ILE A 228 -21.38 -0.33 -2.30
C ILE A 228 -19.87 -0.39 -2.49
N ASN A 229 -19.29 -1.56 -2.19
CA ASN A 229 -17.89 -1.83 -2.45
C ASN A 229 -17.68 -2.34 -3.88
N ALA A 230 -17.37 -1.43 -4.80
CA ALA A 230 -16.97 -1.72 -6.17
C ALA A 230 -15.46 -1.42 -6.43
N ASP A 231 -14.70 -1.10 -5.39
CA ASP A 231 -13.24 -0.92 -5.38
C ASP A 231 -12.51 -2.26 -5.35
N VAL A 232 -12.91 -3.17 -4.43
CA VAL A 232 -12.36 -4.51 -4.32
C VAL A 232 -13.15 -5.46 -5.22
N LEU A 233 -12.44 -6.32 -5.96
CA LEU A 233 -13.03 -7.21 -6.97
C LEU A 233 -13.58 -8.52 -6.39
N ASP A 234 -14.18 -8.46 -5.19
CA ASP A 234 -14.83 -9.62 -4.61
C ASP A 234 -16.03 -10.05 -5.48
N ALA A 235 -16.26 -11.37 -5.55
CA ALA A 235 -17.41 -11.91 -6.27
C ALA A 235 -18.72 -11.28 -5.75
N TRP A 236 -19.63 -10.95 -6.64
CA TRP A 236 -20.95 -10.40 -6.29
C TRP A 236 -21.88 -11.47 -5.73
N PHE A 237 -21.64 -12.73 -6.09
CA PHE A 237 -22.40 -13.89 -5.63
C PHE A 237 -21.79 -14.46 -4.34
N PRO A 238 -22.60 -15.11 -3.47
CA PRO A 238 -22.10 -15.76 -2.27
C PRO A 238 -21.29 -17.02 -2.60
N PRO A 239 -20.53 -17.58 -1.64
CA PRO A 239 -20.01 -18.93 -1.75
C PRO A 239 -21.13 -19.92 -2.02
N SER A 240 -20.83 -21.06 -2.69
CA SER A 240 -21.87 -22.05 -2.99
C SER A 240 -22.53 -22.57 -1.70
N PRO A 241 -23.79 -23.03 -1.77
CA PRO A 241 -24.48 -23.62 -0.62
C PRO A 241 -23.68 -24.75 0.03
N LYS A 242 -22.97 -25.57 -0.75
CA LYS A 242 -22.08 -26.62 -0.21
C LYS A 242 -20.96 -26.09 0.66
N VAL A 243 -20.37 -24.94 0.28
CA VAL A 243 -19.34 -24.26 1.10
C VAL A 243 -19.94 -23.78 2.41
N VAL A 244 -21.09 -23.10 2.34
CA VAL A 244 -21.76 -22.57 3.55
C VAL A 244 -22.11 -23.71 4.51
N THR A 245 -22.71 -24.78 4.01
CA THR A 245 -23.07 -25.97 4.79
C THR A 245 -21.82 -26.60 5.43
N ALA A 246 -20.76 -26.83 4.64
CA ALA A 246 -19.54 -27.46 5.15
C ALA A 246 -18.90 -26.66 6.31
N ILE A 247 -18.93 -25.33 6.24
CA ILE A 247 -18.44 -24.47 7.31
C ILE A 247 -19.37 -24.49 8.52
N GLN A 248 -20.68 -24.30 8.32
CA GLN A 248 -21.65 -24.20 9.41
C GLN A 248 -21.75 -25.50 10.23
N GLU A 249 -21.84 -26.65 9.59
CA GLU A 249 -21.95 -27.94 10.27
C GLU A 249 -20.69 -28.29 11.06
N ASN A 250 -19.53 -27.83 10.65
CA ASN A 250 -18.25 -28.18 11.26
C ASN A 250 -17.55 -27.00 11.97
N LEU A 251 -18.20 -25.85 12.13
CA LEU A 251 -17.59 -24.59 12.56
C LEU A 251 -16.73 -24.75 13.82
N LYS A 252 -17.24 -25.39 14.86
CA LYS A 252 -16.53 -25.57 16.12
C LYS A 252 -15.25 -26.38 15.95
N PHE A 253 -15.31 -27.48 15.21
CA PHE A 253 -14.15 -28.33 14.88
C PHE A 253 -13.13 -27.55 14.05
N LEU A 254 -13.58 -26.85 13.02
CA LEU A 254 -12.73 -26.10 12.10
C LEU A 254 -11.97 -24.96 12.80
N LEU A 255 -12.54 -24.36 13.83
CA LEU A 255 -11.92 -23.26 14.58
C LEU A 255 -10.92 -23.75 15.64
N GLN A 256 -11.15 -24.89 16.26
CA GLN A 256 -10.36 -25.37 17.41
C GLN A 256 -9.24 -26.35 17.04
N THR A 257 -9.21 -26.85 15.77
CA THR A 257 -8.32 -27.95 15.37
C THR A 257 -7.26 -27.45 14.40
N SER A 258 -6.00 -27.84 14.60
CA SER A 258 -4.91 -27.57 13.64
C SER A 258 -5.16 -28.30 12.32
N PRO A 259 -4.86 -27.68 11.17
CA PRO A 259 -5.10 -28.28 9.87
C PRO A 259 -4.09 -29.41 9.55
N PRO A 260 -4.36 -30.26 8.54
CA PRO A 260 -3.34 -31.07 7.89
C PRO A 260 -2.14 -30.24 7.44
N THR A 261 -0.92 -30.75 7.62
CA THR A 261 0.33 -29.95 7.52
C THR A 261 0.50 -29.25 6.17
N HIS A 262 0.17 -29.93 5.06
CA HIS A 262 0.32 -29.42 3.70
C HIS A 262 -1.02 -29.37 2.94
N ALA A 263 -2.13 -29.35 3.66
CA ALA A 263 -3.49 -29.34 3.08
C ALA A 263 -3.74 -30.51 2.11
N GLU A 264 -3.28 -31.70 2.48
CA GLU A 264 -3.24 -32.90 1.63
C GLU A 264 -4.62 -33.24 1.02
N GLY A 265 -5.69 -33.05 1.79
CA GLY A 265 -7.07 -33.24 1.31
C GLY A 265 -7.43 -32.28 0.19
N LEU A 266 -7.10 -31.00 0.33
CA LEU A 266 -7.32 -29.99 -0.70
C LEU A 266 -6.45 -30.26 -1.94
N VAL A 267 -5.16 -30.57 -1.74
CA VAL A 267 -4.25 -30.91 -2.85
C VAL A 267 -4.78 -32.08 -3.68
N LYS A 268 -5.32 -33.10 -3.03
CA LYS A 268 -5.95 -34.25 -3.72
C LYS A 268 -7.17 -33.82 -4.57
N VAL A 269 -8.01 -32.94 -4.03
CA VAL A 269 -9.20 -32.44 -4.73
C VAL A 269 -8.80 -31.58 -5.93
N ILE A 270 -7.84 -30.64 -5.76
CA ILE A 270 -7.32 -29.82 -6.86
C ILE A 270 -6.72 -30.73 -7.95
N ALA A 271 -5.86 -31.68 -7.58
CA ALA A 271 -5.23 -32.60 -8.52
C ALA A 271 -6.26 -33.35 -9.37
N SER A 272 -7.30 -33.87 -8.74
CA SER A 272 -8.41 -34.53 -9.43
C SER A 272 -9.19 -33.58 -10.35
N ALA A 273 -9.57 -32.42 -9.86
CA ALA A 273 -10.37 -31.45 -10.61
C ALA A 273 -9.62 -30.87 -11.82
N ARG A 274 -8.30 -30.67 -11.71
CA ARG A 274 -7.46 -30.09 -12.77
C ARG A 274 -6.79 -31.13 -13.66
N GLY A 275 -6.82 -32.42 -13.28
CA GLY A 275 -6.17 -33.51 -14.02
C GLY A 275 -4.65 -33.36 -14.05
N ILE A 276 -4.05 -33.07 -12.88
CA ILE A 276 -2.62 -32.94 -12.63
C ILE A 276 -2.21 -33.78 -11.42
N HIS A 277 -0.91 -33.89 -11.12
CA HIS A 277 -0.42 -34.68 -9.99
C HIS A 277 -0.34 -33.83 -8.70
N GLN A 278 -0.52 -34.47 -7.54
CA GLN A 278 -0.44 -33.82 -6.24
C GLN A 278 0.93 -33.15 -5.97
N GLN A 279 2.02 -33.73 -6.48
CA GLN A 279 3.37 -33.15 -6.37
C GLN A 279 3.58 -31.87 -7.20
N GLN A 280 2.60 -31.48 -8.02
CA GLN A 280 2.63 -30.30 -8.87
C GLN A 280 1.86 -29.12 -8.28
N ILE A 281 1.42 -29.22 -7.02
CA ILE A 281 0.54 -28.26 -6.36
C ILE A 281 1.17 -27.83 -5.03
N LEU A 282 1.20 -26.50 -4.78
CA LEU A 282 1.52 -25.90 -3.48
C LEU A 282 0.39 -24.99 -3.03
N PRO A 283 -0.44 -25.35 -2.03
CA PRO A 283 -1.45 -24.47 -1.47
C PRO A 283 -0.84 -23.39 -0.57
N GLY A 284 -1.53 -22.23 -0.44
CA GLY A 284 -1.12 -21.12 0.41
C GLY A 284 -2.30 -20.24 0.85
N ALA A 285 -2.04 -19.35 1.78
CA ALA A 285 -3.03 -18.48 2.43
C ALA A 285 -3.44 -17.28 1.56
N GLY A 286 -3.79 -17.53 0.30
CA GLY A 286 -4.11 -16.55 -0.72
C GLY A 286 -2.95 -16.28 -1.68
N SER A 287 -3.26 -15.68 -2.84
CA SER A 287 -2.23 -15.39 -3.85
C SER A 287 -1.14 -14.44 -3.32
N SER A 288 -1.49 -13.47 -2.48
CA SER A 288 -0.50 -12.56 -1.85
C SER A 288 0.53 -13.32 -1.02
N ASP A 289 0.10 -14.29 -0.19
CA ASP A 289 1.02 -15.15 0.56
C ASP A 289 1.99 -15.89 -0.37
N LEU A 290 1.47 -16.49 -1.43
CA LEU A 290 2.28 -17.23 -2.42
C LEU A 290 3.21 -16.32 -3.22
N ILE A 291 2.80 -15.10 -3.55
CA ILE A 291 3.64 -14.10 -4.24
C ILE A 291 4.82 -13.69 -3.35
N PHE A 292 4.54 -13.32 -2.08
CA PHE A 292 5.58 -12.90 -1.13
C PHE A 292 6.53 -14.06 -0.74
N LEU A 293 6.03 -15.28 -0.71
CA LEU A 293 6.84 -16.47 -0.47
C LEU A 293 7.73 -16.80 -1.67
N SER A 294 7.15 -16.83 -2.87
CA SER A 294 7.79 -17.48 -4.03
C SER A 294 8.73 -16.57 -4.79
N LEU A 295 8.40 -15.29 -4.98
CA LEU A 295 9.24 -14.40 -5.77
C LEU A 295 10.65 -14.22 -5.15
N PRO A 296 10.81 -14.03 -3.82
CA PRO A 296 12.13 -13.97 -3.20
C PRO A 296 12.96 -15.26 -3.27
N CYS A 297 12.31 -16.43 -3.51
CA CYS A 297 13.05 -17.68 -3.72
C CYS A 297 13.85 -17.69 -5.03
N PHE A 298 13.38 -16.93 -6.03
CA PHE A 298 13.98 -16.91 -7.37
C PHE A 298 14.68 -15.61 -7.72
N LEU A 299 14.41 -14.52 -6.96
CA LEU A 299 14.83 -13.17 -7.29
C LEU A 299 15.61 -12.52 -6.14
N ASN A 300 16.53 -11.63 -6.50
CA ASN A 300 17.29 -10.78 -5.59
C ASN A 300 17.50 -9.39 -6.20
N GLN A 301 18.18 -8.49 -5.50
CA GLN A 301 18.41 -7.10 -5.93
C GLN A 301 19.14 -6.95 -7.28
N ASN A 302 19.84 -7.98 -7.75
CA ASN A 302 20.55 -7.97 -9.04
C ASN A 302 19.67 -8.49 -10.18
N SER A 303 18.56 -9.16 -9.87
CA SER A 303 17.67 -9.78 -10.84
C SER A 303 16.98 -8.76 -11.72
N LYS A 304 16.76 -9.13 -12.99
CA LYS A 304 16.01 -8.35 -13.98
C LYS A 304 14.66 -8.99 -14.20
N VAL A 305 13.59 -8.25 -13.98
CA VAL A 305 12.22 -8.75 -14.13
C VAL A 305 11.47 -7.94 -15.17
N LEU A 306 10.74 -8.62 -16.04
CA LEU A 306 9.84 -8.00 -17.02
C LEU A 306 8.39 -8.11 -16.53
N LEU A 307 7.68 -6.98 -16.49
CA LEU A 307 6.25 -6.86 -16.19
C LEU A 307 5.49 -6.29 -17.37
N LEU A 308 4.22 -6.69 -17.53
CA LEU A 308 3.29 -5.93 -18.37
C LEU A 308 3.00 -4.55 -17.73
N ASP A 309 2.71 -3.54 -18.52
CA ASP A 309 2.27 -2.22 -18.07
C ASP A 309 1.02 -1.79 -18.86
N PRO A 310 -0.16 -1.72 -18.20
CA PRO A 310 -0.42 -1.83 -16.77
C PRO A 310 -0.40 -3.26 -16.24
N CYS A 311 -0.15 -3.38 -14.91
CA CYS A 311 -0.12 -4.65 -14.19
C CYS A 311 -0.70 -4.50 -12.78
N TYR A 312 -1.00 -5.62 -12.13
CA TYR A 312 -1.45 -5.66 -10.74
C TYR A 312 -0.38 -5.10 -9.79
N GLY A 313 -0.78 -4.12 -8.98
CA GLY A 313 0.16 -3.30 -8.20
C GLY A 313 0.99 -4.06 -7.15
N GLU A 314 0.51 -5.23 -6.69
CA GLU A 314 1.24 -6.05 -5.70
C GLU A 314 2.59 -6.55 -6.25
N TYR A 315 2.65 -6.94 -7.52
CA TYR A 315 3.90 -7.35 -8.16
C TYR A 315 4.93 -6.23 -8.15
N ILE A 316 4.49 -5.01 -8.50
CA ILE A 316 5.36 -3.83 -8.47
C ILE A 316 5.89 -3.60 -7.05
N HIS A 317 5.00 -3.67 -6.05
CA HIS A 317 5.36 -3.49 -4.66
C HIS A 317 6.39 -4.52 -4.17
N VAL A 318 6.16 -5.81 -4.41
CA VAL A 318 7.07 -6.87 -3.98
C VAL A 318 8.44 -6.72 -4.65
N LEU A 319 8.46 -6.45 -5.95
CA LEU A 319 9.71 -6.34 -6.70
C LEU A 319 10.51 -5.08 -6.36
N GLU A 320 9.85 -3.92 -6.23
CA GLU A 320 10.52 -2.64 -5.97
C GLU A 320 10.84 -2.41 -4.49
N LYS A 321 9.92 -2.80 -3.58
CA LYS A 321 10.00 -2.44 -2.16
C LYS A 321 10.48 -3.56 -1.24
N VAL A 322 10.30 -4.82 -1.65
CA VAL A 322 10.69 -5.99 -0.85
C VAL A 322 11.98 -6.61 -1.37
N ILE A 323 12.05 -6.91 -2.67
CA ILE A 323 13.20 -7.59 -3.28
C ILE A 323 14.23 -6.60 -3.84
N HIS A 324 13.77 -5.40 -4.22
CA HIS A 324 14.59 -4.34 -4.84
C HIS A 324 15.18 -4.73 -6.21
N CYS A 325 14.40 -5.47 -7.02
CA CYS A 325 14.81 -5.90 -8.36
C CYS A 325 14.92 -4.76 -9.36
N LYS A 326 15.62 -5.03 -10.47
CA LYS A 326 15.60 -4.18 -11.68
C LYS A 326 14.37 -4.54 -12.51
N ILE A 327 13.41 -3.61 -12.65
CA ILE A 327 12.16 -3.84 -13.37
C ILE A 327 12.20 -3.17 -14.74
N SER A 328 11.88 -3.94 -15.77
CA SER A 328 11.52 -3.47 -17.10
C SER A 328 10.01 -3.62 -17.31
N ARG A 329 9.41 -2.72 -18.07
CA ARG A 329 7.98 -2.73 -18.32
C ARG A 329 7.71 -2.91 -19.81
N PHE A 330 6.91 -3.93 -20.15
CA PHE A 330 6.38 -4.12 -21.49
C PHE A 330 5.07 -3.34 -21.60
N ASN A 331 5.11 -2.21 -22.31
CA ASN A 331 3.99 -1.29 -22.41
C ASN A 331 2.90 -1.83 -23.34
N LEU A 332 1.71 -2.05 -22.79
CA LEU A 332 0.53 -2.38 -23.57
C LEU A 332 -0.10 -1.09 -24.13
N ASN A 333 -0.55 -1.13 -25.38
CA ASN A 333 -1.13 0.02 -26.04
C ASN A 333 -2.60 0.21 -25.66
N ARG A 334 -2.92 1.36 -25.06
CA ARG A 334 -4.28 1.72 -24.68
C ARG A 334 -5.22 1.85 -25.86
N GLU A 335 -4.75 2.39 -26.98
CA GLU A 335 -5.58 2.59 -28.18
C GLU A 335 -5.88 1.26 -28.88
N GLU A 336 -5.10 0.22 -28.63
CA GLU A 336 -5.33 -1.17 -29.06
C GLU A 336 -6.05 -2.00 -27.99
N GLY A 337 -6.59 -1.36 -26.94
CA GLY A 337 -7.34 -2.02 -25.88
C GLY A 337 -6.49 -2.86 -24.94
N PHE A 338 -5.19 -2.60 -24.83
CA PHE A 338 -4.24 -3.33 -23.98
C PHE A 338 -4.04 -4.81 -24.35
N VAL A 339 -4.24 -5.16 -25.62
CA VAL A 339 -3.97 -6.51 -26.13
C VAL A 339 -2.47 -6.77 -26.09
N VAL A 340 -2.09 -7.99 -25.71
CA VAL A 340 -0.69 -8.43 -25.69
C VAL A 340 -0.28 -8.86 -27.09
N ASN A 341 0.68 -8.17 -27.70
CA ASN A 341 1.37 -8.66 -28.89
C ASN A 341 2.42 -9.68 -28.46
N THR A 342 2.15 -10.96 -28.68
CA THR A 342 3.03 -12.06 -28.25
C THR A 342 4.37 -12.08 -29.02
N ILE A 343 4.40 -11.62 -30.28
CA ILE A 343 5.63 -11.55 -31.09
C ILE A 343 6.58 -10.53 -30.46
N ASP A 344 6.08 -9.33 -30.18
CA ASP A 344 6.89 -8.26 -29.59
C ASP A 344 7.32 -8.61 -28.17
N LEU A 345 6.42 -9.23 -27.39
CA LEU A 345 6.72 -9.66 -26.03
C LEU A 345 7.85 -10.71 -25.99
N ILE A 346 7.83 -11.70 -26.90
CA ILE A 346 8.90 -12.70 -27.00
C ILE A 346 10.24 -12.08 -27.43
N GLN A 347 10.22 -11.11 -28.32
CA GLN A 347 11.43 -10.37 -28.69
C GLN A 347 12.01 -9.62 -27.48
N GLU A 348 11.16 -9.03 -26.67
CA GLU A 348 11.57 -8.36 -25.44
C GLU A 348 12.16 -9.37 -24.44
N ILE A 349 11.47 -10.49 -24.19
CA ILE A 349 11.93 -11.56 -23.27
C ILE A 349 13.32 -12.07 -23.66
N LYS A 350 13.60 -12.24 -24.95
CA LYS A 350 14.90 -12.69 -25.48
C LYS A 350 16.07 -11.74 -25.20
N LYS A 351 15.82 -10.51 -24.74
CA LYS A 351 16.88 -9.60 -24.28
C LYS A 351 17.51 -10.02 -22.94
N GLY A 352 16.97 -11.01 -22.26
CA GLY A 352 17.52 -11.64 -21.05
C GLY A 352 16.94 -11.08 -19.76
N TYR A 353 16.02 -11.81 -19.19
CA TYR A 353 15.38 -11.57 -17.89
C TYR A 353 15.47 -12.81 -17.03
N ASP A 354 15.60 -12.61 -15.71
CA ASP A 354 15.55 -13.71 -14.74
C ASP A 354 14.11 -14.21 -14.55
N MET A 355 13.14 -13.28 -14.64
CA MET A 355 11.71 -13.61 -14.55
C MET A 355 10.86 -12.69 -15.43
N VAL A 356 9.76 -13.25 -15.94
CA VAL A 356 8.65 -12.52 -16.59
C VAL A 356 7.40 -12.77 -15.76
N ILE A 357 6.64 -11.72 -15.46
CA ILE A 357 5.37 -11.84 -14.74
C ILE A 357 4.22 -11.41 -15.65
N LEU A 358 3.29 -12.32 -15.84
CA LEU A 358 2.09 -12.15 -16.66
C LEU A 358 0.87 -12.32 -15.76
N VAL A 359 -0.15 -11.50 -15.93
CA VAL A 359 -1.46 -11.64 -15.30
C VAL A 359 -2.48 -11.89 -16.40
N ASN A 360 -3.13 -13.04 -16.40
CA ASN A 360 -4.03 -13.44 -17.49
C ASN A 360 -5.31 -14.14 -16.97
N PRO A 361 -6.48 -13.53 -17.11
CA PRO A 361 -6.78 -12.19 -17.61
C PRO A 361 -6.11 -11.07 -16.82
N ASN A 362 -5.65 -10.03 -17.52
CA ASN A 362 -4.84 -8.96 -16.92
C ASN A 362 -5.64 -8.09 -15.95
N SER A 363 -5.02 -7.67 -14.89
CA SER A 363 -5.56 -6.64 -13.98
C SER A 363 -4.66 -5.40 -14.05
N PRO A 364 -5.22 -4.19 -14.34
CA PRO A 364 -6.61 -3.79 -14.20
C PRO A 364 -7.45 -3.81 -15.50
N THR A 365 -6.96 -4.35 -16.60
CA THR A 365 -7.62 -4.23 -17.92
C THR A 365 -8.73 -5.27 -18.15
N GLY A 366 -8.63 -6.45 -17.54
CA GLY A 366 -9.51 -7.58 -17.80
C GLY A 366 -9.27 -8.28 -19.13
N VAL A 367 -8.27 -7.85 -19.90
CA VAL A 367 -7.96 -8.43 -21.23
C VAL A 367 -7.33 -9.80 -21.06
N HIS A 368 -7.73 -10.73 -21.90
CA HIS A 368 -7.31 -12.12 -21.88
C HIS A 368 -6.50 -12.48 -23.12
N LEU A 369 -5.39 -13.16 -22.93
CA LEU A 369 -4.62 -13.84 -23.96
C LEU A 369 -5.05 -15.32 -23.95
N SER A 370 -5.46 -15.85 -25.09
CA SER A 370 -5.95 -17.22 -25.16
C SER A 370 -4.88 -18.24 -24.74
N LYS A 371 -5.34 -19.39 -24.24
CA LYS A 371 -4.44 -20.48 -23.86
C LYS A 371 -3.47 -20.86 -24.96
N GLN A 372 -3.95 -21.00 -26.20
CA GLN A 372 -3.13 -21.41 -27.33
C GLN A 372 -2.01 -20.37 -27.59
N GLU A 373 -2.37 -19.08 -27.64
CA GLU A 373 -1.38 -18.01 -27.85
C GLU A 373 -0.36 -17.94 -26.70
N MET A 374 -0.83 -18.16 -25.46
CA MET A 374 0.03 -18.21 -24.28
C MET A 374 1.01 -19.39 -24.34
N GLU A 375 0.54 -20.60 -24.62
CA GLU A 375 1.38 -21.80 -24.73
C GLU A 375 2.40 -21.66 -25.89
N ASP A 376 1.97 -21.20 -27.07
CA ASP A 376 2.85 -20.97 -28.24
C ASP A 376 3.94 -19.94 -27.95
N MET A 377 3.61 -18.89 -27.19
CA MET A 377 4.57 -17.90 -26.71
C MET A 377 5.54 -18.50 -25.71
N LEU A 378 5.04 -19.23 -24.70
CA LEU A 378 5.84 -19.81 -23.61
C LEU A 378 6.85 -20.85 -24.11
N LEU A 379 6.54 -21.59 -25.17
CA LEU A 379 7.48 -22.52 -25.83
C LEU A 379 8.74 -21.83 -26.38
N GLN A 380 8.68 -20.53 -26.63
CA GLN A 380 9.79 -19.74 -27.15
C GLN A 380 10.61 -19.03 -26.07
N VAL A 381 10.15 -19.05 -24.81
CA VAL A 381 10.87 -18.43 -23.69
C VAL A 381 12.10 -19.26 -23.32
N PRO A 382 13.29 -18.63 -23.17
CA PRO A 382 14.47 -19.35 -22.73
C PRO A 382 14.24 -20.05 -21.39
N ILE A 383 14.72 -21.28 -21.23
CA ILE A 383 14.55 -22.10 -20.02
C ILE A 383 15.17 -21.45 -18.77
N SER A 384 16.17 -20.59 -18.96
CA SER A 384 16.80 -19.81 -17.89
C SER A 384 15.90 -18.71 -17.32
N THR A 385 14.89 -18.28 -18.08
CA THR A 385 13.92 -17.26 -17.66
C THR A 385 12.71 -17.93 -17.00
N LYS A 386 12.46 -17.65 -15.73
CA LYS A 386 11.24 -18.09 -15.06
C LYS A 386 10.04 -17.28 -15.56
N VAL A 387 8.90 -17.91 -15.70
CA VAL A 387 7.64 -17.22 -16.04
C VAL A 387 6.63 -17.47 -14.95
N TRP A 388 6.16 -16.39 -14.33
CA TRP A 388 5.05 -16.41 -13.39
C TRP A 388 3.78 -15.98 -14.13
N VAL A 389 2.74 -16.81 -14.09
CA VAL A 389 1.44 -16.52 -14.71
C VAL A 389 0.37 -16.51 -13.62
N ASP A 390 -0.21 -15.33 -13.37
CA ASP A 390 -1.31 -15.16 -12.43
C ASP A 390 -2.64 -15.37 -13.17
N GLU A 391 -3.32 -16.44 -12.84
CA GLU A 391 -4.61 -16.82 -13.41
C GLU A 391 -5.78 -16.58 -12.45
N THR A 392 -5.74 -15.52 -11.64
CA THR A 392 -6.79 -15.21 -10.66
C THR A 392 -8.20 -15.13 -11.27
N TYR A 393 -8.33 -14.78 -12.55
CA TYR A 393 -9.63 -14.54 -13.21
C TYR A 393 -9.95 -15.52 -14.35
N VAL A 394 -9.11 -16.50 -14.62
CA VAL A 394 -9.25 -17.35 -15.82
C VAL A 394 -10.55 -18.19 -15.82
N GLU A 395 -11.08 -18.56 -14.66
CA GLU A 395 -12.35 -19.29 -14.57
C GLU A 395 -13.56 -18.52 -15.13
N TYR A 396 -13.49 -17.18 -15.16
CA TYR A 396 -14.52 -16.38 -15.85
C TYR A 396 -14.52 -16.60 -17.37
N VAL A 397 -13.37 -16.96 -17.97
CA VAL A 397 -13.31 -17.39 -19.37
C VAL A 397 -13.70 -18.85 -19.51
N GLY A 398 -13.17 -19.69 -18.63
CA GLY A 398 -13.42 -21.11 -18.54
C GLY A 398 -12.19 -21.88 -18.05
N PRO A 399 -12.35 -22.95 -17.28
CA PRO A 399 -11.24 -23.72 -16.76
C PRO A 399 -10.36 -24.36 -17.85
N HIS A 400 -10.89 -24.51 -19.07
CA HIS A 400 -10.17 -25.02 -20.23
C HIS A 400 -9.12 -24.03 -20.77
N GLU A 401 -9.22 -22.73 -20.44
CA GLU A 401 -8.26 -21.68 -20.79
C GLU A 401 -7.06 -21.60 -19.84
N SER A 402 -7.06 -22.35 -18.74
CA SER A 402 -5.91 -22.42 -17.85
C SER A 402 -4.73 -23.17 -18.46
N ILE A 403 -3.52 -22.64 -18.25
CA ILE A 403 -2.26 -23.28 -18.67
C ILE A 403 -1.64 -24.16 -17.56
N GLU A 404 -2.39 -24.52 -16.50
CA GLU A 404 -1.86 -25.38 -15.42
C GLU A 404 -1.19 -26.65 -15.95
N LYS A 405 -1.87 -27.37 -16.90
CA LYS A 405 -1.31 -28.58 -17.50
C LYS A 405 -0.04 -28.36 -18.32
N PHE A 406 0.12 -27.19 -18.89
CA PHE A 406 1.35 -26.80 -19.57
C PHE A 406 2.46 -26.53 -18.55
N ALA A 407 2.19 -25.74 -17.52
CA ALA A 407 3.14 -25.41 -16.48
C ALA A 407 3.71 -26.65 -15.75
N THR A 408 2.87 -27.68 -15.55
CA THR A 408 3.34 -28.95 -14.93
C THR A 408 4.35 -29.74 -15.74
N LYS A 409 4.47 -29.44 -17.04
CA LYS A 409 5.37 -30.11 -17.99
C LYS A 409 6.61 -29.28 -18.33
N THR A 410 6.74 -28.09 -17.78
CA THR A 410 7.84 -27.16 -18.04
C THR A 410 8.63 -26.86 -16.78
N GLU A 411 9.93 -26.61 -16.89
CA GLU A 411 10.81 -26.37 -15.74
C GLU A 411 10.95 -24.90 -15.37
N ASN A 412 10.25 -24.02 -16.05
CA ASN A 412 10.37 -22.57 -15.85
C ASN A 412 9.05 -21.81 -15.73
N VAL A 413 7.90 -22.46 -15.86
CA VAL A 413 6.57 -21.82 -15.76
C VAL A 413 5.91 -22.16 -14.43
N ILE A 414 5.41 -21.13 -13.74
CA ILE A 414 4.68 -21.23 -12.47
C ILE A 414 3.34 -20.54 -12.66
N VAL A 415 2.24 -21.24 -12.43
CA VAL A 415 0.89 -20.69 -12.44
C VAL A 415 0.42 -20.43 -11.02
N CYS A 416 -0.05 -19.21 -10.75
CA CYS A 416 -0.68 -18.82 -9.49
C CYS A 416 -2.19 -18.75 -9.64
N LYS A 417 -2.92 -19.49 -8.82
CA LYS A 417 -4.40 -19.58 -8.82
C LYS A 417 -4.96 -19.04 -7.52
N SER A 418 -5.82 -18.03 -7.61
CA SER A 418 -6.53 -17.49 -6.44
C SER A 418 -7.98 -18.02 -6.43
N MET A 419 -8.44 -18.45 -5.26
CA MET A 419 -9.84 -18.85 -5.08
C MET A 419 -10.73 -17.69 -4.63
N SER A 420 -10.13 -16.52 -4.33
CA SER A 420 -10.82 -15.37 -3.76
C SER A 420 -11.94 -14.84 -4.67
N LYS A 421 -11.64 -14.60 -5.94
CA LYS A 421 -12.52 -13.86 -6.86
C LYS A 421 -13.46 -14.75 -7.65
N VAL A 422 -13.04 -15.98 -7.87
CA VAL A 422 -13.77 -16.93 -8.71
C VAL A 422 -14.67 -17.86 -7.90
N TYR A 423 -14.31 -18.16 -6.64
CA TYR A 423 -15.12 -19.03 -5.76
C TYR A 423 -15.80 -18.28 -4.61
N ALA A 424 -15.78 -16.93 -4.62
CA ALA A 424 -16.31 -16.10 -3.53
C ALA A 424 -15.66 -16.39 -2.17
N LEU A 425 -14.37 -16.72 -2.16
CA LEU A 425 -13.60 -17.14 -0.97
C LEU A 425 -12.55 -16.09 -0.54
N SER A 426 -12.78 -14.81 -0.81
CA SER A 426 -11.85 -13.74 -0.46
C SER A 426 -11.50 -13.70 1.03
N GLY A 427 -12.50 -13.91 1.90
CA GLY A 427 -12.34 -13.84 3.36
C GLY A 427 -11.60 -15.02 3.97
N VAL A 428 -11.61 -16.21 3.33
CA VAL A 428 -10.97 -17.41 3.88
C VAL A 428 -9.51 -17.57 3.45
N ARG A 429 -9.06 -16.77 2.48
CA ARG A 429 -7.67 -16.73 2.06
C ARG A 429 -7.16 -18.09 1.54
N SER A 430 -7.63 -18.52 0.37
CA SER A 430 -7.19 -19.77 -0.28
C SER A 430 -6.65 -19.52 -1.68
N ALA A 431 -5.49 -20.09 -1.98
CA ALA A 431 -4.83 -20.05 -3.29
C ALA A 431 -3.90 -21.25 -3.44
N TYR A 432 -3.38 -21.48 -4.65
CA TYR A 432 -2.35 -22.49 -4.89
C TYR A 432 -1.46 -22.12 -6.06
N LEU A 433 -0.24 -22.67 -6.06
CA LEU A 433 0.66 -22.68 -7.21
C LEU A 433 0.58 -24.02 -7.92
N CYS A 434 0.77 -23.98 -9.23
CA CYS A 434 0.87 -25.16 -10.08
C CYS A 434 2.11 -25.02 -10.98
N CYS A 435 3.03 -25.99 -10.91
CA CYS A 435 4.24 -26.03 -11.73
C CYS A 435 4.87 -27.44 -11.70
N SER A 436 6.08 -27.61 -12.26
CA SER A 436 6.78 -28.89 -12.19
C SER A 436 7.06 -29.35 -10.75
N PRO A 437 7.16 -30.66 -10.48
CA PRO A 437 7.47 -31.17 -9.15
C PRO A 437 8.74 -30.59 -8.57
N HIS A 438 9.76 -30.39 -9.39
CA HIS A 438 11.05 -29.80 -8.97
C HIS A 438 10.87 -28.37 -8.41
N LEU A 439 10.10 -27.52 -9.10
CA LEU A 439 9.82 -26.16 -8.60
C LEU A 439 8.98 -26.19 -7.32
N ILE A 440 8.02 -27.12 -7.22
CA ILE A 440 7.22 -27.29 -5.98
C ILE A 440 8.12 -27.68 -4.81
N GLU A 441 9.09 -28.58 -5.00
CA GLU A 441 10.02 -28.99 -3.94
C GLU A 441 10.88 -27.82 -3.44
N ILE A 442 11.36 -26.96 -4.33
CA ILE A 442 12.07 -25.73 -3.95
C ILE A 442 11.16 -24.85 -3.09
N LEU A 443 9.95 -24.56 -3.55
CA LEU A 443 9.01 -23.66 -2.88
C LEU A 443 8.51 -24.19 -1.53
N LYS A 444 8.35 -25.52 -1.39
CA LYS A 444 7.95 -26.16 -0.14
C LYS A 444 8.93 -25.90 1.01
N GLN A 445 10.20 -25.71 0.73
CA GLN A 445 11.20 -25.42 1.77
C GLN A 445 10.96 -24.08 2.47
N TYR A 446 10.26 -23.17 1.80
CA TYR A 446 9.93 -21.85 2.31
C TYR A 446 8.47 -21.76 2.79
N SER A 447 7.63 -22.75 2.47
CA SER A 447 6.24 -22.77 2.91
C SER A 447 6.15 -23.24 4.37
N PRO A 448 5.59 -22.43 5.28
CA PRO A 448 5.44 -22.85 6.67
C PRO A 448 4.45 -24.02 6.78
N PRO A 449 4.63 -24.93 7.78
CA PRO A 449 3.62 -25.92 8.10
C PRO A 449 2.32 -25.18 8.49
N TRP A 450 1.18 -25.77 8.13
CA TRP A 450 -0.15 -25.21 8.45
C TRP A 450 -0.43 -23.82 7.83
N ALA A 451 0.23 -23.47 6.73
CA ALA A 451 0.04 -22.21 6.04
C ALA A 451 -1.43 -21.90 5.73
N LEU A 452 -2.20 -22.92 5.33
CA LEU A 452 -3.61 -22.80 4.98
C LEU A 452 -4.51 -23.27 6.14
N SER A 453 -5.35 -22.39 6.66
CA SER A 453 -6.26 -22.69 7.77
C SER A 453 -7.25 -23.83 7.45
N LEU A 454 -7.69 -24.55 8.47
CA LEU A 454 -8.66 -25.64 8.30
C LEU A 454 -10.01 -25.16 7.72
N PRO A 455 -10.57 -24.00 8.14
CA PRO A 455 -11.76 -23.43 7.47
C PRO A 455 -11.53 -23.14 5.98
N ALA A 456 -10.35 -22.63 5.61
CA ALA A 456 -10.03 -22.38 4.20
C ALA A 456 -9.94 -23.67 3.38
N GLN A 457 -9.34 -24.73 3.94
CA GLN A 457 -9.29 -26.04 3.29
C GLN A 457 -10.70 -26.62 3.08
N ALA A 458 -11.54 -26.59 4.12
CA ALA A 458 -12.91 -27.08 4.04
C ALA A 458 -13.75 -26.32 3.00
N ALA A 459 -13.66 -24.98 3.01
CA ALA A 459 -14.34 -24.12 2.05
C ALA A 459 -13.88 -24.40 0.61
N ALA A 460 -12.57 -24.51 0.39
CA ALA A 460 -12.00 -24.76 -0.94
C ALA A 460 -12.39 -26.14 -1.48
N ILE A 461 -12.33 -27.20 -0.66
CA ILE A 461 -12.76 -28.56 -1.02
C ILE A 461 -14.24 -28.56 -1.43
N ALA A 462 -15.11 -27.92 -0.62
CA ALA A 462 -16.53 -27.83 -0.92
C ALA A 462 -16.80 -27.03 -2.21
N ALA A 463 -16.05 -25.94 -2.45
CA ALA A 463 -16.18 -25.16 -3.67
C ALA A 463 -15.87 -25.96 -4.93
N PHE A 464 -14.80 -26.74 -4.94
CA PHE A 464 -14.47 -27.63 -6.08
C PHE A 464 -15.53 -28.70 -6.34
N SER A 465 -16.35 -29.05 -5.36
CA SER A 465 -17.44 -30.04 -5.52
C SER A 465 -18.71 -29.46 -6.12
N ASP A 466 -18.75 -28.15 -6.43
CA ASP A 466 -19.97 -27.46 -6.88
C ASP A 466 -19.73 -26.65 -8.17
N GLU A 467 -19.11 -27.29 -9.15
CA GLU A 467 -18.74 -26.67 -10.42
C GLU A 467 -19.93 -26.03 -11.14
N GLU A 468 -21.10 -26.72 -11.16
CA GLU A 468 -22.30 -26.23 -11.83
C GLU A 468 -22.77 -24.88 -11.27
N TYR A 469 -22.73 -24.70 -9.94
CA TYR A 469 -23.06 -23.45 -9.31
C TYR A 469 -22.18 -22.33 -9.83
N TYR A 470 -20.84 -22.51 -9.82
CA TYR A 470 -19.90 -21.47 -10.22
C TYR A 470 -19.98 -21.15 -11.72
N GLN A 471 -20.16 -22.14 -12.59
CA GLN A 471 -20.34 -21.91 -14.03
C GLN A 471 -21.59 -21.05 -14.31
N LYS A 472 -22.69 -21.27 -13.60
CA LYS A 472 -23.89 -20.43 -13.67
C LYS A 472 -23.58 -18.98 -13.21
N GLN A 473 -22.79 -18.82 -12.13
CA GLN A 473 -22.43 -17.49 -11.65
C GLN A 473 -21.52 -16.75 -12.65
N TYR A 474 -20.56 -17.43 -13.28
CA TYR A 474 -19.73 -16.81 -14.31
C TYR A 474 -20.54 -16.36 -15.52
N ALA A 475 -21.42 -17.21 -16.03
CA ALA A 475 -22.33 -16.84 -17.12
C ALA A 475 -23.22 -15.65 -16.76
N THR A 476 -23.70 -15.59 -15.52
CA THR A 476 -24.48 -14.44 -15.03
C THR A 476 -23.60 -13.17 -14.91
N THR A 477 -22.38 -13.31 -14.43
CA THR A 477 -21.42 -12.19 -14.34
C THR A 477 -21.17 -11.56 -15.72
N HIS A 478 -21.05 -12.35 -16.77
CA HIS A 478 -20.89 -11.83 -18.13
C HIS A 478 -22.08 -10.97 -18.55
N ARG A 479 -23.32 -11.44 -18.31
CA ARG A 479 -24.53 -10.66 -18.63
C ARG A 479 -24.61 -9.36 -17.84
N LEU A 480 -24.31 -9.42 -16.55
CA LEU A 480 -24.29 -8.25 -15.68
C LEU A 480 -23.20 -7.24 -16.09
N ARG A 481 -22.04 -7.72 -16.52
CA ARG A 481 -20.94 -6.87 -17.01
C ARG A 481 -21.33 -6.14 -18.30
N GLU A 482 -21.89 -6.85 -19.28
CA GLU A 482 -22.32 -6.22 -20.54
C GLU A 482 -23.40 -5.18 -20.28
N LYS A 483 -24.39 -5.48 -19.44
CA LYS A 483 -25.43 -4.51 -19.07
C LYS A 483 -24.83 -3.27 -18.37
N LEU A 484 -23.94 -3.46 -17.41
CA LEU A 484 -23.24 -2.36 -16.72
C LEU A 484 -22.43 -1.51 -17.71
N LYS A 485 -21.81 -2.13 -18.72
CA LYS A 485 -21.08 -1.43 -19.78
C LYS A 485 -22.04 -0.56 -20.63
N GLU A 486 -23.19 -1.10 -21.05
CA GLU A 486 -24.22 -0.35 -21.79
C GLU A 486 -24.70 0.85 -20.97
N ASP A 487 -25.03 0.66 -19.70
CA ASP A 487 -25.51 1.72 -18.81
C ASP A 487 -24.48 2.83 -18.60
N LEU A 488 -23.19 2.49 -18.49
CA LEU A 488 -22.10 3.48 -18.45
C LEU A 488 -22.00 4.28 -19.77
N GLN A 489 -22.20 3.60 -20.92
CA GLN A 489 -22.21 4.27 -22.24
C GLN A 489 -23.37 5.25 -22.38
N GLU A 490 -24.53 4.94 -21.85
CA GLU A 490 -25.70 5.86 -21.80
C GLU A 490 -25.40 7.13 -20.97
N LEU A 491 -24.50 7.04 -19.99
CA LEU A 491 -24.01 8.21 -19.24
C LEU A 491 -22.92 9.02 -19.97
N GLY A 492 -22.56 8.65 -21.21
CA GLY A 492 -21.51 9.30 -22.00
C GLY A 492 -20.10 8.78 -21.70
N ILE A 493 -19.96 7.70 -20.92
CA ILE A 493 -18.67 7.02 -20.66
C ILE A 493 -18.45 6.00 -21.77
N THR A 494 -17.94 6.44 -22.91
CA THR A 494 -17.85 5.60 -24.12
C THR A 494 -16.54 4.80 -24.23
N LYS A 495 -15.46 5.26 -23.57
CA LYS A 495 -14.17 4.57 -23.60
C LYS A 495 -14.11 3.54 -22.47
N ILE A 496 -14.50 2.29 -22.76
CA ILE A 496 -14.53 1.15 -21.83
C ILE A 496 -13.73 0.02 -22.46
N ILE A 497 -12.83 -0.57 -21.67
CA ILE A 497 -11.99 -1.69 -22.15
C ILE A 497 -12.80 -3.00 -22.12
N ASN A 498 -12.68 -3.77 -23.20
CA ASN A 498 -13.32 -5.08 -23.32
C ASN A 498 -12.54 -6.13 -22.51
N GLY A 499 -12.92 -6.32 -21.25
CA GLY A 499 -12.35 -7.34 -20.39
C GLY A 499 -13.29 -8.53 -20.20
N VAL A 500 -12.78 -9.64 -19.68
CA VAL A 500 -13.53 -10.88 -19.46
C VAL A 500 -13.77 -11.19 -17.97
N ALA A 501 -13.14 -10.43 -17.06
CA ALA A 501 -13.23 -10.64 -15.62
C ALA A 501 -14.52 -10.03 -15.01
N ASN A 502 -14.64 -10.07 -13.69
CA ASN A 502 -15.77 -9.53 -12.93
C ASN A 502 -15.66 -8.01 -12.67
N PHE A 503 -15.06 -7.28 -13.59
CA PHE A 503 -14.92 -5.83 -13.50
C PHE A 503 -14.85 -5.17 -14.89
N LEU A 504 -15.02 -3.86 -14.92
CA LEU A 504 -14.77 -3.02 -16.09
C LEU A 504 -13.71 -1.96 -15.77
N LEU A 505 -12.85 -1.68 -16.76
CA LEU A 505 -11.98 -0.51 -16.81
C LEU A 505 -12.58 0.50 -17.78
N PHE A 506 -12.85 1.71 -17.30
CA PHE A 506 -13.38 2.79 -18.13
C PHE A 506 -12.64 4.10 -17.91
N TYR A 507 -12.83 5.03 -18.84
CA TYR A 507 -12.23 6.37 -18.80
C TYR A 507 -13.29 7.44 -18.66
N LEU A 508 -13.10 8.34 -17.69
CA LEU A 508 -13.96 9.51 -17.55
C LEU A 508 -13.84 10.41 -18.78
N PRO A 509 -14.95 10.95 -19.32
CA PRO A 509 -14.95 11.92 -20.40
C PRO A 509 -14.11 13.16 -20.06
N VAL A 510 -13.60 13.85 -21.08
CA VAL A 510 -12.70 15.01 -20.88
C VAL A 510 -13.38 16.14 -20.09
N ASN A 511 -14.66 16.32 -20.28
CA ASN A 511 -15.50 17.32 -19.59
C ASN A 511 -15.98 16.88 -18.20
N ALA A 512 -15.72 15.63 -17.79
CA ALA A 512 -16.02 15.17 -16.44
C ALA A 512 -14.96 15.68 -15.43
N PRO A 513 -15.21 15.65 -14.11
CA PRO A 513 -14.25 16.04 -13.08
C PRO A 513 -12.98 15.20 -13.14
N SER A 514 -11.94 15.61 -12.41
CA SER A 514 -10.76 14.75 -12.20
C SER A 514 -11.17 13.44 -11.53
N VAL A 515 -10.37 12.36 -11.72
CA VAL A 515 -10.65 11.04 -11.11
C VAL A 515 -10.78 11.17 -9.59
N ASN A 516 -9.90 11.92 -8.94
CA ASN A 516 -9.96 12.12 -7.50
C ASN A 516 -11.28 12.76 -7.05
N ASN A 517 -11.72 13.82 -7.71
CA ASN A 517 -12.99 14.49 -7.38
C ASN A 517 -14.19 13.59 -7.66
N PHE A 518 -14.16 12.85 -8.76
CA PHE A 518 -15.22 11.90 -9.12
C PHE A 518 -15.34 10.77 -8.09
N ILE A 519 -14.21 10.13 -7.73
CA ILE A 519 -14.21 9.04 -6.74
C ILE A 519 -14.64 9.54 -5.37
N GLU A 520 -14.18 10.74 -4.96
CA GLU A 520 -14.60 11.33 -3.68
C GLU A 520 -16.10 11.67 -3.67
N GLY A 521 -16.64 12.23 -4.76
CA GLY A 521 -18.08 12.46 -4.91
C GLY A 521 -18.91 11.16 -4.85
N CYS A 522 -18.43 10.08 -5.45
CA CYS A 522 -19.03 8.75 -5.31
C CYS A 522 -18.94 8.22 -3.88
N ARG A 523 -17.79 8.38 -3.22
CA ARG A 523 -17.56 7.94 -1.83
C ARG A 523 -18.48 8.63 -0.84
N GLN A 524 -18.74 9.94 -1.01
CA GLN A 524 -19.71 10.68 -0.19
C GLN A 524 -21.13 10.12 -0.29
N LYS A 525 -21.42 9.38 -1.36
CA LYS A 525 -22.68 8.66 -1.59
C LYS A 525 -22.59 7.16 -1.26
N ASN A 526 -21.56 6.75 -0.50
CA ASN A 526 -21.27 5.36 -0.13
C ASN A 526 -20.96 4.42 -1.32
N LEU A 527 -20.53 4.94 -2.47
CA LEU A 527 -20.05 4.16 -3.60
C LEU A 527 -18.51 4.23 -3.67
N TYR A 528 -17.86 3.10 -3.47
CA TYR A 528 -16.40 2.95 -3.49
C TYR A 528 -15.94 2.42 -4.83
N LEU A 529 -15.19 3.23 -5.59
CA LEU A 529 -14.59 2.91 -6.88
C LEU A 529 -13.07 2.95 -6.79
N ARG A 530 -12.38 2.37 -7.79
CA ARG A 530 -10.92 2.32 -7.83
C ARG A 530 -10.34 3.28 -8.85
N ASP A 531 -9.53 4.23 -8.38
CA ASP A 531 -8.55 4.91 -9.24
C ASP A 531 -7.44 3.92 -9.60
N VAL A 532 -7.22 3.69 -10.88
CA VAL A 532 -6.17 2.81 -11.40
C VAL A 532 -5.10 3.58 -12.19
N SER A 533 -5.12 4.90 -12.18
CA SER A 533 -4.17 5.76 -12.90
C SER A 533 -2.71 5.45 -12.54
N ASN A 534 -2.46 4.96 -11.33
CA ASN A 534 -1.13 4.59 -10.84
C ASN A 534 -0.71 3.14 -11.13
N MET A 535 -1.55 2.33 -11.80
CA MET A 535 -1.24 0.92 -12.10
C MET A 535 -0.43 0.71 -13.39
N GLY A 536 -0.04 1.79 -14.07
CA GLY A 536 0.79 1.75 -15.27
C GLY A 536 0.99 3.13 -15.88
N LYS A 537 2.08 3.30 -16.63
CA LYS A 537 2.39 4.58 -17.29
C LYS A 537 1.41 4.93 -18.40
N ASN A 538 0.96 3.91 -19.15
CA ASN A 538 0.10 4.08 -20.32
C ASN A 538 -1.40 4.02 -20.01
N ILE A 539 -1.77 3.71 -18.77
CA ILE A 539 -3.19 3.65 -18.38
C ILE A 539 -3.84 5.05 -18.41
N GLY A 540 -3.08 6.11 -18.05
CA GLY A 540 -3.53 7.52 -18.10
C GLY A 540 -4.32 7.95 -16.86
N GLU A 541 -4.52 9.27 -16.75
CA GLU A 541 -5.01 9.93 -15.53
C GLU A 541 -6.54 9.86 -15.32
N ARG A 542 -7.30 9.31 -16.25
CA ARG A 542 -8.78 9.31 -16.19
C ARG A 542 -9.37 7.90 -16.06
N ALA A 543 -8.55 6.95 -15.67
CA ALA A 543 -8.89 5.54 -15.61
C ALA A 543 -9.53 5.15 -14.27
N VAL A 544 -10.71 4.56 -14.34
CA VAL A 544 -11.47 4.07 -13.18
C VAL A 544 -11.83 2.61 -13.41
N ARG A 545 -11.66 1.79 -12.37
CA ARG A 545 -12.11 0.40 -12.36
C ARG A 545 -13.32 0.24 -11.45
N ILE A 546 -14.31 -0.52 -11.91
CA ILE A 546 -15.55 -0.81 -11.20
C ILE A 546 -15.79 -2.32 -11.20
N ALA A 547 -16.04 -2.90 -10.03
CA ALA A 547 -16.44 -4.30 -9.91
C ALA A 547 -17.89 -4.49 -10.39
N VAL A 548 -18.16 -5.60 -11.08
CA VAL A 548 -19.50 -6.03 -11.43
C VAL A 548 -20.20 -6.55 -10.17
N LYS A 549 -21.43 -6.10 -9.93
CA LYS A 549 -22.28 -6.52 -8.83
C LYS A 549 -23.57 -7.19 -9.38
N ASP A 550 -24.50 -7.57 -8.50
CA ASP A 550 -25.84 -7.99 -8.89
C ASP A 550 -26.60 -6.86 -9.62
N ALA A 551 -27.72 -7.20 -10.26
CA ALA A 551 -28.44 -6.27 -11.11
C ALA A 551 -28.96 -5.04 -10.35
N GLU A 552 -29.46 -5.21 -9.12
CA GLU A 552 -29.99 -4.12 -8.30
C GLU A 552 -28.84 -3.16 -7.88
N THR A 553 -27.74 -3.73 -7.41
CA THR A 553 -26.55 -2.96 -7.01
C THR A 553 -25.92 -2.24 -8.21
N ASN A 554 -25.83 -2.89 -9.39
CA ASN A 554 -25.34 -2.23 -10.60
C ASN A 554 -26.21 -1.02 -10.99
N ASN A 555 -27.53 -1.17 -10.97
CA ASN A 555 -28.45 -0.07 -11.25
C ASN A 555 -28.23 1.09 -10.26
N ARG A 556 -28.11 0.76 -8.98
CA ARG A 556 -27.81 1.78 -7.96
C ARG A 556 -26.48 2.49 -8.17
N MET A 557 -25.44 1.76 -8.56
CA MET A 557 -24.13 2.35 -8.91
C MET A 557 -24.27 3.35 -10.06
N ILE A 558 -25.02 3.01 -11.11
CA ILE A 558 -25.26 3.89 -12.27
C ILE A 558 -25.99 5.17 -11.85
N GLU A 559 -27.01 5.07 -10.98
CA GLU A 559 -27.69 6.26 -10.45
C GLU A 559 -26.72 7.20 -9.71
N LEU A 560 -25.91 6.66 -8.80
CA LEU A 560 -24.94 7.43 -8.01
C LEU A 560 -23.85 8.06 -8.88
N ILE A 561 -23.37 7.34 -9.89
CA ILE A 561 -22.42 7.86 -10.90
C ILE A 561 -23.05 9.02 -11.67
N LYS A 562 -24.31 8.88 -12.11
CA LYS A 562 -25.06 9.91 -12.83
C LYS A 562 -25.25 11.19 -11.99
N GLU A 563 -25.62 11.03 -10.72
CA GLU A 563 -25.75 12.13 -9.76
C GLU A 563 -24.41 12.86 -9.59
N THR A 564 -23.35 12.09 -9.36
CA THR A 564 -21.99 12.65 -9.18
C THR A 564 -21.52 13.42 -10.40
N LEU A 565 -21.70 12.89 -11.61
CA LEU A 565 -21.33 13.59 -12.84
C LEU A 565 -22.11 14.90 -13.03
N LYS A 566 -23.41 14.93 -12.67
CA LYS A 566 -24.23 16.15 -12.76
C LYS A 566 -23.82 17.25 -11.78
N GLU A 567 -23.35 16.91 -10.58
CA GLU A 567 -22.90 17.90 -9.58
C GLU A 567 -21.69 18.70 -10.07
N PHE A 568 -20.83 18.10 -10.86
CA PHE A 568 -19.65 18.75 -11.44
C PHE A 568 -19.90 19.39 -12.81
N SER A 569 -21.10 19.23 -13.39
CA SER A 569 -21.47 19.85 -14.67
C SER A 569 -22.14 21.21 -14.50
N LYS A 570 -22.37 21.63 -13.25
CA LYS A 570 -22.85 22.96 -12.85
C LYS A 570 -21.68 23.87 -12.51
#